data_d6b6abfe3abe8336608cde1dcd4c51c0
#
_entry.id   d6b6abfe3abe8336608cde1dcd4c51c0
#
_cell.length_a   1.000
_cell.length_b   1.000
_cell.length_c   1.000
_cell.angle_alpha   90.00
_cell.angle_beta   90.00
_cell.angle_gamma   90.00
#
_symmetry.space_group_name_H-M   'P 1'
#
loop_
_entity.id
_entity.type
_entity.pdbx_description
1 polymer ?
#
loop_
_entity_poly.entity_id
_entity_poly.type
_entity_poly.pdbx_seq_one_letter_code
_entity_poly.pdbx_strand_id
1 'polypeptide(L)'
;MSRPVGPYSPFVSAGGWVVTSGQVGIVVGENGPELVPGGTTAELTQALANVAAVLEEAGAQMSDVVTATLYLVDMGDYAAANQVWTEAFGDHRPARTAVAVAGLPVGARCEVAVWAWVDGAR
;
A
#
# COMPACT_ATOMS: atom_id res chain seq x y z
N MET A 1 -11.92 6.76 -2.05
CA MET A 1 -11.21 5.48 -2.13
C MET A 1 -10.75 5.19 -3.54
N SER A 2 -9.56 4.65 -3.68
CA SER A 2 -9.03 4.35 -5.01
C SER A 2 -9.70 3.11 -5.61
N ARG A 3 -9.95 3.15 -6.91
CA ARG A 3 -10.48 2.01 -7.63
C ARG A 3 -9.33 1.16 -8.16
N PRO A 4 -9.52 -0.16 -8.26
CA PRO A 4 -8.53 -1.00 -8.91
C PRO A 4 -8.32 -0.58 -10.36
N VAL A 5 -7.09 -0.68 -10.85
CA VAL A 5 -6.77 -0.40 -12.25
C VAL A 5 -6.81 -1.66 -13.11
N GLY A 6 -7.39 -2.74 -12.60
CA GLY A 6 -7.50 -4.01 -13.30
C GLY A 6 -8.66 -4.85 -12.76
N PRO A 7 -8.80 -6.09 -13.24
CA PRO A 7 -9.94 -6.95 -12.90
C PRO A 7 -9.70 -7.69 -11.57
N TYR A 8 -9.59 -6.94 -10.48
CA TYR A 8 -9.37 -7.51 -9.14
C TYR A 8 -10.04 -6.63 -8.09
N SER A 9 -10.29 -7.21 -6.91
CA SER A 9 -10.85 -6.48 -5.78
C SER A 9 -9.76 -5.69 -5.05
N PRO A 10 -10.08 -4.55 -4.46
CA PRO A 10 -9.09 -3.81 -3.66
C PRO A 10 -8.67 -4.58 -2.41
N PHE A 11 -9.54 -5.43 -1.87
CA PHE A 11 -9.21 -6.34 -0.77
C PHE A 11 -10.13 -7.54 -0.78
N VAL A 12 -9.71 -8.60 -0.09
CA VAL A 12 -10.54 -9.79 0.18
C VAL A 12 -10.46 -10.08 1.67
N SER A 13 -11.61 -10.34 2.29
CA SER A 13 -11.66 -10.79 3.69
C SER A 13 -11.93 -12.29 3.72
N ALA A 14 -11.18 -13.02 4.52
CA ALA A 14 -11.32 -14.47 4.66
C ALA A 14 -10.94 -14.84 6.09
N GLY A 15 -11.89 -15.38 6.85
CA GLY A 15 -11.70 -15.59 8.28
C GLY A 15 -11.42 -14.25 8.96
N GLY A 16 -10.34 -14.16 9.70
CA GLY A 16 -9.89 -12.89 10.28
C GLY A 16 -8.93 -12.13 9.38
N TRP A 17 -8.55 -12.68 8.23
CA TRP A 17 -7.60 -12.03 7.34
C TRP A 17 -8.27 -11.00 6.44
N VAL A 18 -7.60 -9.87 6.28
CA VAL A 18 -7.89 -8.89 5.24
C VAL A 18 -6.64 -8.80 4.38
N VAL A 19 -6.77 -9.15 3.11
CA VAL A 19 -5.66 -9.17 2.16
C VAL A 19 -5.91 -8.09 1.12
N THR A 20 -5.01 -7.13 1.00
CA THR A 20 -5.18 -6.06 0.01
C THR A 20 -4.49 -6.43 -1.29
N SER A 21 -5.03 -5.94 -2.38
CA SER A 21 -4.30 -5.85 -3.63
C SER A 21 -3.20 -4.80 -3.49
N GLY A 22 -2.21 -4.84 -4.36
CA GLY A 22 -1.14 -3.86 -4.36
C GLY A 22 -1.68 -2.46 -4.59
N GLN A 23 -1.20 -1.50 -3.80
CA GLN A 23 -1.57 -0.09 -3.91
C GLN A 23 -0.37 0.70 -4.38
N VAL A 24 -0.59 1.51 -5.42
CA VAL A 24 0.39 2.46 -5.91
C VAL A 24 -0.03 3.88 -5.52
N GLY A 25 0.82 4.86 -5.73
CA GLY A 25 0.56 6.23 -5.29
C GLY A 25 -0.36 7.02 -6.21
N ILE A 26 -1.55 6.51 -6.47
CA ILE A 26 -2.53 7.16 -7.33
C ILE A 26 -3.59 7.89 -6.52
N VAL A 27 -4.10 8.97 -7.12
CA VAL A 27 -5.30 9.67 -6.67
C VAL A 27 -6.25 9.76 -7.86
N VAL A 28 -7.53 10.01 -7.61
CA VAL A 28 -8.49 10.22 -8.68
C VAL A 28 -8.47 11.70 -9.07
N GLY A 29 -7.90 11.99 -10.24
CA GLY A 29 -7.84 13.32 -10.79
C GLY A 29 -8.95 13.57 -11.80
N GLU A 30 -8.90 14.70 -12.50
CA GLU A 30 -9.91 15.08 -13.50
C GLU A 30 -10.00 14.06 -14.63
N ASN A 31 -8.90 13.45 -14.99
CA ASN A 31 -8.82 12.49 -16.09
C ASN A 31 -8.75 11.04 -15.60
N GLY A 32 -9.24 10.78 -14.38
CA GLY A 32 -9.21 9.44 -13.78
C GLY A 32 -8.03 9.25 -12.86
N PRO A 33 -7.63 7.96 -12.61
CA PRO A 33 -6.51 7.68 -11.73
C PRO A 33 -5.20 8.22 -12.29
N GLU A 34 -4.42 8.89 -11.46
CA GLU A 34 -3.12 9.40 -11.86
C GLU A 34 -2.13 9.35 -10.70
N LEU A 35 -0.87 9.07 -11.02
CA LEU A 35 0.19 9.06 -10.02
C LEU A 35 0.42 10.46 -9.47
N VAL A 36 0.63 10.57 -8.16
CA VAL A 36 1.04 11.84 -7.56
C VAL A 36 2.45 12.20 -8.04
N PRO A 37 2.72 13.49 -8.26
CA PRO A 37 4.07 13.93 -8.60
C PRO A 37 4.99 13.89 -7.39
N GLY A 38 6.29 13.84 -7.62
CA GLY A 38 7.29 13.96 -6.56
C GLY A 38 8.17 12.75 -6.34
N GLY A 39 8.05 11.72 -7.18
CA GLY A 39 8.90 10.55 -7.14
C GLY A 39 8.50 9.54 -6.07
N THR A 40 9.42 8.66 -5.74
CA THR A 40 9.14 7.49 -4.89
C THR A 40 8.58 7.85 -3.52
N THR A 41 9.13 8.85 -2.84
CA THR A 41 8.66 9.19 -1.50
C THR A 41 7.24 9.73 -1.50
N ALA A 42 6.90 10.59 -2.47
CA ALA A 42 5.55 11.10 -2.62
C ALA A 42 4.57 9.99 -3.00
N GLU A 43 4.97 9.12 -3.92
CA GLU A 43 4.16 7.97 -4.31
C GLU A 43 3.94 7.01 -3.15
N LEU A 44 4.98 6.72 -2.37
CA LEU A 44 4.85 5.82 -1.23
C LEU A 44 3.95 6.40 -0.14
N THR A 45 4.05 7.69 0.12
CA THR A 45 3.15 8.36 1.06
C THR A 45 1.69 8.15 0.63
N GLN A 46 1.40 8.37 -0.64
CA GLN A 46 0.04 8.18 -1.15
C GLN A 46 -0.36 6.70 -1.20
N ALA A 47 0.56 5.81 -1.58
CA ALA A 47 0.27 4.37 -1.61
C ALA A 47 -0.11 3.86 -0.21
N LEU A 48 0.60 4.29 0.82
CA LEU A 48 0.29 3.90 2.20
C LEU A 48 -1.02 4.52 2.68
N ALA A 49 -1.35 5.74 2.27
CA ALA A 49 -2.65 6.32 2.53
C ALA A 49 -3.76 5.52 1.85
N ASN A 50 -3.52 5.03 0.64
CA ASN A 50 -4.47 4.18 -0.08
C ASN A 50 -4.64 2.84 0.64
N VAL A 51 -3.55 2.24 1.14
CA VAL A 51 -3.63 1.02 1.96
C VAL A 51 -4.52 1.27 3.18
N ALA A 52 -4.29 2.37 3.90
CA ALA A 52 -5.08 2.70 5.08
C ALA A 52 -6.58 2.84 4.74
N ALA A 53 -6.90 3.49 3.62
CA ALA A 53 -8.29 3.66 3.18
C ALA A 53 -8.94 2.32 2.83
N VAL A 54 -8.22 1.44 2.15
CA VAL A 54 -8.71 0.09 1.80
C VAL A 54 -8.95 -0.72 3.07
N LEU A 55 -8.01 -0.68 4.02
CA LEU A 55 -8.17 -1.38 5.30
C LEU A 55 -9.38 -0.86 6.07
N GLU A 56 -9.58 0.44 6.11
CA GLU A 56 -10.73 1.04 6.79
C GLU A 56 -12.05 0.53 6.22
N GLU A 57 -12.15 0.43 4.90
CA GLU A 57 -13.32 -0.16 4.25
C GLU A 57 -13.57 -1.59 4.69
N ALA A 58 -12.50 -2.34 4.93
CA ALA A 58 -12.58 -3.74 5.35
C ALA A 58 -12.76 -3.91 6.85
N GLY A 59 -12.82 -2.81 7.62
CA GLY A 59 -12.97 -2.86 9.07
C GLY A 59 -11.65 -3.07 9.81
N ALA A 60 -10.53 -2.74 9.18
CA ALA A 60 -9.19 -2.89 9.75
C ALA A 60 -8.47 -1.54 9.79
N GLN A 61 -7.32 -1.52 10.41
CA GLN A 61 -6.49 -0.33 10.49
C GLN A 61 -5.01 -0.72 10.36
N MET A 62 -4.15 0.27 10.21
CA MET A 62 -2.72 0.03 9.98
C MET A 62 -2.08 -0.80 11.10
N SER A 63 -2.52 -0.62 12.34
CA SER A 63 -2.01 -1.41 13.48
C SER A 63 -2.41 -2.89 13.42
N ASP A 64 -3.34 -3.26 12.55
CA ASP A 64 -3.74 -4.66 12.34
C ASP A 64 -2.86 -5.37 11.31
N VAL A 65 -2.00 -4.65 10.60
CA VAL A 65 -1.15 -5.23 9.56
C VAL A 65 -0.15 -6.20 10.19
N VAL A 66 -0.14 -7.42 9.69
CA VAL A 66 0.75 -8.50 10.14
C VAL A 66 1.99 -8.53 9.26
N THR A 67 1.81 -8.49 7.96
CA THR A 67 2.92 -8.50 7.00
C THR A 67 2.60 -7.63 5.80
N ALA A 68 3.65 -7.11 5.20
CA ALA A 68 3.55 -6.24 4.04
C ALA A 68 4.67 -6.55 3.05
N THR A 69 4.42 -6.27 1.78
CA THR A 69 5.44 -6.32 0.75
C THR A 69 5.57 -4.93 0.15
N LEU A 70 6.81 -4.46 0.10
CA LEU A 70 7.16 -3.18 -0.54
C LEU A 70 7.92 -3.49 -1.82
N TYR A 71 7.35 -3.08 -2.95
CA TYR A 71 7.96 -3.21 -4.26
C TYR A 71 8.56 -1.86 -4.66
N LEU A 72 9.82 -1.86 -5.08
CA LEU A 72 10.51 -0.65 -5.54
C LEU A 72 11.06 -0.92 -6.94
N VAL A 73 11.03 0.08 -7.81
CA VAL A 73 11.69 -0.07 -9.11
C VAL A 73 13.18 0.25 -9.02
N ASP A 74 13.59 0.94 -7.95
CA ASP A 74 15.01 1.27 -7.71
C ASP A 74 15.32 1.08 -6.23
N MET A 75 16.17 0.11 -5.91
CA MET A 75 16.56 -0.15 -4.53
C MET A 75 17.36 1.01 -3.93
N GLY A 76 17.86 1.93 -4.74
CA GLY A 76 18.48 3.17 -4.26
C GLY A 76 17.53 4.05 -3.46
N ASP A 77 16.22 3.84 -3.62
CA ASP A 77 15.19 4.58 -2.86
C ASP A 77 14.87 3.96 -1.49
N TYR A 78 15.56 2.87 -1.13
CA TYR A 78 15.22 2.08 0.04
C TYR A 78 15.28 2.88 1.35
N ALA A 79 16.36 3.64 1.55
CA ALA A 79 16.52 4.43 2.78
C ALA A 79 15.43 5.50 2.92
N ALA A 80 15.15 6.21 1.84
CA ALA A 80 14.09 7.23 1.86
C ALA A 80 12.70 6.59 2.07
N ALA A 81 12.47 5.42 1.46
CA ALA A 81 11.22 4.67 1.65
C ALA A 81 11.03 4.26 3.11
N ASN A 82 12.10 3.88 3.80
CA ASN A 82 12.01 3.49 5.20
C ASN A 82 11.53 4.64 6.10
N GLN A 83 11.91 5.87 5.79
CA GLN A 83 11.44 7.03 6.54
C GLN A 83 9.94 7.25 6.37
N VAL A 84 9.46 7.16 5.14
CA VAL A 84 8.03 7.27 4.84
C VAL A 84 7.25 6.15 5.52
N TRP A 85 7.78 4.93 5.48
CA TRP A 85 7.18 3.76 6.10
C TRP A 85 6.99 3.96 7.60
N THR A 86 8.03 4.42 8.27
CA THR A 86 7.99 4.67 9.71
C THR A 86 6.94 5.72 10.08
N GLU A 87 6.81 6.78 9.30
CA GLU A 87 5.79 7.79 9.53
C GLU A 87 4.38 7.23 9.39
N ALA A 88 4.17 6.37 8.40
CA ALA A 88 2.84 5.80 8.15
C ALA A 88 2.40 4.80 9.21
N PHE A 89 3.32 3.97 9.70
CA PHE A 89 2.99 2.94 10.67
C PHE A 89 3.19 3.37 12.13
N GLY A 90 3.89 4.48 12.37
CA GLY A 90 4.17 4.93 13.73
C GLY A 90 5.06 3.93 14.46
N ASP A 91 4.63 3.49 15.65
CA ASP A 91 5.39 2.53 16.44
C ASP A 91 5.16 1.07 16.02
N HIS A 92 4.16 0.82 15.18
CA HIS A 92 3.86 -0.53 14.71
C HIS A 92 4.88 -0.95 13.67
N ARG A 93 5.41 -2.16 13.80
CA ARG A 93 6.41 -2.72 12.89
C ARG A 93 5.93 -4.06 12.36
N PRO A 94 5.10 -4.08 11.30
CA PRO A 94 4.72 -5.35 10.69
C PRO A 94 5.93 -6.03 10.06
N ALA A 95 5.87 -7.35 9.91
CA ALA A 95 6.85 -8.04 9.10
C ALA A 95 6.80 -7.48 7.68
N ARG A 96 7.95 -7.39 7.02
CA ARG A 96 8.02 -6.78 5.69
C ARG A 96 9.04 -7.46 4.81
N THR A 97 8.68 -7.61 3.54
CA THR A 97 9.62 -7.97 2.47
C THR A 97 9.74 -6.75 1.55
N ALA A 98 10.96 -6.35 1.23
CA ALA A 98 11.19 -5.28 0.26
C ALA A 98 12.02 -5.84 -0.87
N VAL A 99 11.55 -5.66 -2.11
CA VAL A 99 12.19 -6.19 -3.31
C VAL A 99 12.21 -5.14 -4.42
N ALA A 100 13.23 -5.20 -5.26
CA ALA A 100 13.27 -4.42 -6.48
C ALA A 100 12.61 -5.22 -7.60
N VAL A 101 11.86 -4.54 -8.44
CA VAL A 101 11.13 -5.15 -9.57
C VAL A 101 11.44 -4.38 -10.85
N ALA A 102 11.22 -5.04 -11.99
CA ALA A 102 11.52 -4.45 -13.30
C ALA A 102 10.56 -3.31 -13.67
N GLY A 103 9.33 -3.34 -13.16
CA GLY A 103 8.33 -2.31 -13.44
C GLY A 103 7.07 -2.57 -12.64
N LEU A 104 6.22 -1.56 -12.58
CA LEU A 104 4.96 -1.59 -11.84
C LEU A 104 3.85 -0.97 -12.70
N PRO A 105 2.57 -1.25 -12.36
CA PRO A 105 1.46 -0.66 -13.12
C PRO A 105 1.55 0.86 -13.16
N VAL A 106 1.05 1.44 -14.24
CA VAL A 106 0.93 2.87 -14.51
C VAL A 106 2.25 3.65 -14.38
N GLY A 107 3.38 2.95 -14.52
CA GLY A 107 4.69 3.60 -14.37
C GLY A 107 5.04 3.95 -12.93
N ALA A 108 4.38 3.33 -11.95
CA ALA A 108 4.65 3.60 -10.54
C ALA A 108 6.06 3.21 -10.14
N ARG A 109 6.64 3.94 -9.21
CA ARG A 109 7.98 3.68 -8.69
C ARG A 109 7.96 2.80 -7.44
N CYS A 110 6.81 2.64 -6.82
CA CYS A 110 6.65 1.76 -5.66
C CYS A 110 5.22 1.24 -5.58
N GLU A 111 5.06 0.15 -4.85
CA GLU A 111 3.77 -0.49 -4.61
C GLU A 111 3.80 -1.18 -3.26
N VAL A 112 2.66 -1.20 -2.57
CA VAL A 112 2.55 -1.85 -1.26
C VAL A 112 1.34 -2.77 -1.24
N ALA A 113 1.53 -4.00 -0.74
CA ALA A 113 0.43 -4.93 -0.48
C ALA A 113 0.56 -5.42 0.96
N VAL A 114 -0.57 -5.57 1.66
CA VAL A 114 -0.54 -5.96 3.07
C VAL A 114 -1.53 -7.07 3.37
N TRP A 115 -1.23 -7.80 4.44
CA TRP A 115 -2.14 -8.74 5.09
C TRP A 115 -2.37 -8.26 6.51
N ALA A 116 -3.62 -8.07 6.89
CA ALA A 116 -4.02 -7.63 8.22
C ALA A 116 -4.88 -8.70 8.87
N TRP A 117 -4.81 -8.79 10.19
CA TRP A 117 -5.65 -9.71 10.96
C TRP A 117 -6.59 -8.91 11.85
N VAL A 118 -7.86 -9.23 11.75
CA VAL A 118 -8.92 -8.60 12.53
C VAL A 118 -9.63 -9.70 13.30
N ASP A 119 -9.69 -9.56 14.62
CA ASP A 119 -10.43 -10.52 15.45
C ASP A 119 -11.91 -10.51 15.05
N GLY A 120 -12.53 -11.68 15.10
CA GLY A 120 -13.87 -11.88 14.55
C GLY A 120 -14.95 -10.95 15.08
N ALA A 121 -14.72 -10.28 16.19
CA ALA A 121 -15.66 -9.35 16.78
C ALA A 121 -15.64 -7.96 16.13
N ARG A 122 -14.73 -7.70 15.23
CA ARG A 122 -14.55 -6.37 14.62
C ARG A 122 -15.25 -6.20 13.30
#